data_f3a59007a37903845fcaf31bb2d459e5
#
_entry.id   f3a59007a37903845fcaf31bb2d459e5
#
_cell.length_a   1.000
_cell.length_b   1.000
_cell.length_c   1.000
_cell.angle_alpha   90.00
_cell.angle_beta   90.00
_cell.angle_gamma   90.00
#
_symmetry.space_group_name_H-M   'P 1'
#
loop_
_entity.id
_entity.type
_entity.pdbx_description
1 polymer ?
#
loop_
_entity_poly.entity_id
_entity_poly.type
_entity_poly.pdbx_seq_one_letter_code
_entity_poly.pdbx_strand_id
1 'polypeptide(L)'
;MKLAMRPLPLVLATFLCAAGITAATSPAFAQKKDYLSDAESEKIRDAETTSERIKLFISFAADRIKKLQYEFAHPGELHRDERINTLINAYAGCIDDGSDLIQLGVDKQQEIRDAIKEMQSRAPEFLAYLKELSAKGRSVEQFKDNLDDAIDATNDAIRDAADALKENAPPPVRRRPQ
;
A
#
# COMPACT_ATOMS: atom_id res chain seq x y z
N MET A 1 -26.12 -11.98 -81.78
CA MET A 1 -24.71 -12.06 -81.31
C MET A 1 -24.71 -12.33 -79.80
N LYS A 2 -24.40 -13.54 -79.43
CA LYS A 2 -24.41 -14.02 -78.00
C LYS A 2 -23.00 -13.95 -77.46
N LEU A 3 -22.75 -13.14 -76.45
CA LEU A 3 -21.49 -13.17 -75.66
C LEU A 3 -21.71 -14.03 -74.43
N ALA A 4 -20.91 -15.06 -74.35
CA ALA A 4 -20.88 -15.99 -73.27
C ALA A 4 -20.03 -15.42 -72.12
N MET A 5 -20.62 -15.26 -70.96
CA MET A 5 -19.89 -14.98 -69.69
C MET A 5 -19.39 -16.29 -69.07
N ARG A 6 -18.07 -16.39 -68.85
CA ARG A 6 -17.42 -17.47 -68.10
C ARG A 6 -17.32 -17.06 -66.66
N PRO A 7 -17.64 -17.92 -65.66
CA PRO A 7 -17.37 -17.63 -64.26
C PRO A 7 -15.93 -18.01 -63.88
N LEU A 8 -15.26 -17.12 -63.15
CA LEU A 8 -13.97 -17.35 -62.52
C LEU A 8 -14.17 -18.13 -61.18
N PRO A 9 -13.34 -19.10 -60.84
CA PRO A 9 -13.41 -19.75 -59.55
C PRO A 9 -12.73 -18.89 -58.46
N LEU A 10 -13.48 -18.64 -57.43
CA LEU A 10 -13.05 -17.96 -56.21
C LEU A 10 -12.22 -18.92 -55.36
N VAL A 11 -10.89 -18.75 -55.34
CA VAL A 11 -9.98 -19.49 -54.45
C VAL A 11 -10.01 -18.81 -53.07
N LEU A 12 -10.67 -19.46 -52.14
CA LEU A 12 -10.75 -19.04 -50.73
C LEU A 12 -9.47 -19.51 -50.01
N ALA A 13 -8.47 -18.65 -49.88
CA ALA A 13 -7.29 -18.89 -49.07
C ALA A 13 -7.59 -18.49 -47.62
N THR A 14 -7.93 -19.48 -46.80
CA THR A 14 -8.05 -19.32 -45.36
C THR A 14 -6.67 -19.24 -44.72
N PHE A 15 -6.21 -18.03 -44.38
CA PHE A 15 -5.02 -17.78 -43.63
C PHE A 15 -5.36 -17.89 -42.11
N LEU A 16 -5.03 -19.02 -41.52
CA LEU A 16 -5.20 -19.27 -40.09
C LEU A 16 -4.04 -18.59 -39.35
N CYS A 17 -4.18 -17.31 -38.97
CA CYS A 17 -3.26 -16.62 -38.07
C CYS A 17 -3.49 -17.12 -36.63
N ALA A 18 -2.70 -18.09 -36.19
CA ALA A 18 -2.55 -18.42 -34.77
C ALA A 18 -1.76 -17.29 -34.09
N ALA A 19 -2.47 -16.27 -33.60
CA ALA A 19 -1.88 -15.26 -32.71
C ALA A 19 -1.69 -15.89 -31.34
N GLY A 20 -0.47 -16.35 -31.07
CA GLY A 20 -0.01 -16.71 -29.72
C GLY A 20 -0.03 -15.49 -28.82
N ILE A 21 -1.02 -15.38 -27.94
CA ILE A 21 -1.04 -14.43 -26.84
C ILE A 21 -0.03 -14.92 -25.81
N THR A 22 1.23 -14.51 -25.95
CA THR A 22 2.19 -14.59 -24.85
C THR A 22 1.76 -13.56 -23.83
N ALA A 23 1.02 -13.99 -22.80
CA ALA A 23 0.80 -13.21 -21.59
C ALA A 23 2.17 -12.96 -20.96
N ALA A 24 2.76 -11.82 -21.29
CA ALA A 24 3.89 -11.28 -20.56
C ALA A 24 3.39 -10.97 -19.14
N THR A 25 3.52 -11.94 -18.24
CA THR A 25 3.43 -11.70 -16.80
C THR A 25 4.64 -10.84 -16.45
N SER A 26 4.51 -9.53 -16.64
CA SER A 26 5.46 -8.59 -16.06
C SER A 26 5.43 -8.82 -14.55
N PRO A 27 6.56 -9.13 -13.91
CA PRO A 27 6.62 -9.12 -12.47
C PRO A 27 6.32 -7.67 -12.05
N ALA A 28 5.17 -7.45 -11.42
CA ALA A 28 4.79 -6.18 -10.81
C ALA A 28 5.66 -5.91 -9.56
N PHE A 29 6.97 -6.13 -9.69
CA PHE A 29 7.93 -5.96 -8.63
C PHE A 29 8.83 -4.76 -8.91
N ALA A 30 8.79 -3.86 -7.92
CA ALA A 30 9.78 -2.81 -7.68
C ALA A 30 9.74 -1.62 -8.63
N GLN A 31 8.60 -0.98 -8.77
CA GLN A 31 8.68 0.46 -8.90
C GLN A 31 9.20 0.97 -7.55
N LYS A 32 10.45 1.50 -7.54
CA LYS A 32 11.04 2.12 -6.34
C LYS A 32 10.07 3.19 -5.87
N LYS A 33 9.53 3.03 -4.67
CA LYS A 33 8.63 4.01 -4.09
C LYS A 33 9.49 5.17 -3.60
N ASP A 34 9.28 6.37 -4.13
CA ASP A 34 10.13 7.54 -3.89
C ASP A 34 10.26 7.92 -2.40
N TYR A 35 9.34 7.44 -1.55
CA TYR A 35 9.35 7.70 -0.11
C TYR A 35 10.15 6.67 0.73
N LEU A 36 10.62 5.57 0.12
CA LEU A 36 11.49 4.59 0.77
C LEU A 36 12.95 4.82 0.40
N SER A 37 13.85 4.70 1.36
CA SER A 37 15.28 4.62 1.09
C SER A 37 15.64 3.29 0.40
N ASP A 38 16.82 3.23 -0.23
CA ASP A 38 17.32 2.00 -0.86
C ASP A 38 17.39 0.84 0.15
N ALA A 39 17.88 1.11 1.37
CA ALA A 39 17.97 0.12 2.44
C ALA A 39 16.60 -0.38 2.93
N GLU A 40 15.57 0.48 2.95
CA GLU A 40 14.21 0.08 3.31
C GLU A 40 13.56 -0.74 2.20
N SER A 41 13.76 -0.34 0.95
CA SER A 41 13.29 -1.08 -0.23
C SER A 41 13.92 -2.48 -0.29
N GLU A 42 15.21 -2.61 0.08
CA GLU A 42 15.89 -3.90 0.16
C GLU A 42 15.28 -4.78 1.26
N LYS A 43 15.07 -4.24 2.48
CA LYS A 43 14.39 -4.97 3.56
C LYS A 43 13.00 -5.49 3.16
N ILE A 44 12.20 -4.69 2.45
CA ILE A 44 10.90 -5.13 1.94
C ILE A 44 11.06 -6.27 0.93
N ARG A 45 12.08 -6.21 0.08
CA ARG A 45 12.35 -7.25 -0.92
C ARG A 45 12.79 -8.56 -0.28
N ASP A 46 13.62 -8.45 0.75
CA ASP A 46 14.18 -9.60 1.47
C ASP A 46 13.18 -10.27 2.42
N ALA A 47 12.11 -9.57 2.80
CA ALA A 47 11.06 -10.14 3.64
C ALA A 47 10.37 -11.32 2.95
N GLU A 48 10.37 -12.48 3.62
CA GLU A 48 9.87 -13.73 3.07
C GLU A 48 8.33 -13.79 3.01
N THR A 49 7.68 -13.17 4.00
CA THR A 49 6.22 -13.24 4.17
C THR A 49 5.54 -11.89 4.02
N THR A 50 4.26 -11.90 3.63
CA THR A 50 3.43 -10.68 3.62
C THR A 50 3.31 -10.08 5.02
N SER A 51 3.21 -10.91 6.06
CA SER A 51 3.18 -10.46 7.45
C SER A 51 4.42 -9.64 7.83
N GLU A 52 5.61 -10.08 7.43
CA GLU A 52 6.86 -9.35 7.67
C GLU A 52 6.89 -8.02 6.92
N ARG A 53 6.45 -7.99 5.67
CA ARG A 53 6.38 -6.75 4.87
C ARG A 53 5.46 -5.72 5.50
N ILE A 54 4.28 -6.13 5.96
CA ILE A 54 3.35 -5.25 6.69
C ILE A 54 4.02 -4.65 7.93
N LYS A 55 4.68 -5.49 8.74
CA LYS A 55 5.39 -5.04 9.96
C LYS A 55 6.53 -4.07 9.64
N LEU A 56 7.24 -4.28 8.53
CA LEU A 56 8.27 -3.34 8.08
C LEU A 56 7.66 -1.98 7.73
N PHE A 57 6.56 -1.92 7.00
CA PHE A 57 5.89 -0.66 6.69
C PHE A 57 5.41 0.06 7.95
N ILE A 58 4.81 -0.65 8.92
CA ILE A 58 4.44 -0.08 10.22
C ILE A 58 5.67 0.49 10.95
N SER A 59 6.79 -0.24 10.93
CA SER A 59 8.05 0.21 11.52
C SER A 59 8.61 1.46 10.85
N PHE A 60 8.53 1.54 9.52
CA PHE A 60 8.96 2.72 8.78
C PHE A 60 8.05 3.92 9.06
N ALA A 61 6.73 3.72 9.13
CA ALA A 61 5.80 4.76 9.56
C ALA A 61 6.16 5.30 10.94
N ALA A 62 6.45 4.40 11.91
CA ALA A 62 6.88 4.79 13.25
C ALA A 62 8.18 5.60 13.25
N ASP A 63 9.13 5.27 12.38
CA ASP A 63 10.36 6.04 12.22
C ASP A 63 10.07 7.46 11.69
N ARG A 64 9.14 7.62 10.72
CA ARG A 64 8.74 8.94 10.21
C ARG A 64 8.08 9.78 11.30
N ILE A 65 7.22 9.19 12.12
CA ILE A 65 6.64 9.89 13.29
C ILE A 65 7.72 10.38 14.26
N LYS A 66 8.71 9.55 14.58
CA LYS A 66 9.83 9.97 15.45
C LYS A 66 10.63 11.11 14.84
N LYS A 67 10.89 11.07 13.54
CA LYS A 67 11.60 12.13 12.83
C LYS A 67 10.78 13.43 12.79
N LEU A 68 9.45 13.34 12.60
CA LEU A 68 8.56 14.49 12.71
C LEU A 68 8.59 15.11 14.11
N GLN A 69 8.56 14.28 15.17
CA GLN A 69 8.70 14.77 16.54
C GLN A 69 10.01 15.54 16.74
N TYR A 70 11.10 15.03 16.18
CA TYR A 70 12.39 15.71 16.24
C TYR A 70 12.35 17.05 15.50
N GLU A 71 11.86 17.10 14.27
CA GLU A 71 11.77 18.34 13.48
C GLU A 71 10.92 19.41 14.15
N PHE A 72 9.83 19.01 14.82
CA PHE A 72 8.98 19.97 15.56
C PHE A 72 9.57 20.41 16.90
N ALA A 73 10.45 19.62 17.49
CA ALA A 73 11.19 19.98 18.71
C ALA A 73 12.39 20.92 18.44
N HIS A 74 12.91 20.95 17.18
CA HIS A 74 14.11 21.70 16.81
C HIS A 74 13.80 22.72 15.71
N PRO A 75 13.09 23.82 16.04
CA PRO A 75 12.78 24.88 15.07
C PRO A 75 14.04 25.66 14.68
N GLY A 76 14.11 26.10 13.43
CA GLY A 76 15.16 27.00 12.97
C GLY A 76 16.24 26.35 12.10
N GLU A 77 16.16 25.07 11.78
CA GLU A 77 17.07 24.41 10.85
C GLU A 77 16.73 24.75 9.37
N LEU A 78 17.76 24.81 8.54
CA LEU A 78 17.61 25.04 7.10
C LEU A 78 16.82 23.91 6.45
N HIS A 79 15.95 24.21 5.49
CA HIS A 79 15.10 23.26 4.75
C HIS A 79 14.17 22.39 5.64
N ARG A 80 13.85 22.86 6.84
CA ARG A 80 13.00 22.13 7.78
C ARG A 80 11.62 21.83 7.22
N ASP A 81 11.02 22.80 6.56
CA ASP A 81 9.64 22.66 6.03
C ASP A 81 9.57 21.62 4.90
N GLU A 82 10.58 21.55 4.05
CA GLU A 82 10.71 20.53 3.02
C GLU A 82 10.85 19.13 3.64
N ARG A 83 11.67 19.02 4.71
CA ARG A 83 11.84 17.74 5.42
C ARG A 83 10.55 17.29 6.09
N ILE A 84 9.81 18.21 6.72
CA ILE A 84 8.52 17.91 7.34
C ILE A 84 7.52 17.40 6.30
N ASN A 85 7.35 18.09 5.17
CA ASN A 85 6.48 17.65 4.09
C ASN A 85 6.89 16.27 3.55
N THR A 86 8.18 16.06 3.31
CA THR A 86 8.70 14.75 2.87
C THR A 86 8.40 13.65 3.88
N LEU A 87 8.56 13.92 5.18
CA LEU A 87 8.29 12.95 6.23
C LEU A 87 6.81 12.61 6.36
N ILE A 88 5.90 13.60 6.25
CA ILE A 88 4.45 13.39 6.29
C ILE A 88 4.03 12.52 5.10
N ASN A 89 4.45 12.85 3.89
CA ASN A 89 4.14 12.08 2.69
C ASN A 89 4.72 10.67 2.75
N ALA A 90 5.97 10.53 3.24
CA ALA A 90 6.59 9.23 3.42
C ALA A 90 5.88 8.38 4.48
N TYR A 91 5.35 9.00 5.52
CA TYR A 91 4.52 8.33 6.53
C TYR A 91 3.22 7.81 5.90
N ALA A 92 2.47 8.67 5.20
CA ALA A 92 1.22 8.29 4.55
C ALA A 92 1.45 7.11 3.58
N GLY A 93 2.45 7.20 2.72
CA GLY A 93 2.79 6.11 1.81
C GLY A 93 3.14 4.78 2.51
N CYS A 94 3.79 4.83 3.68
CA CYS A 94 4.04 3.61 4.47
C CYS A 94 2.74 3.01 5.04
N ILE A 95 1.81 3.84 5.49
CA ILE A 95 0.52 3.38 6.04
C ILE A 95 -0.35 2.79 4.94
N ASP A 96 -0.46 3.46 3.80
CA ASP A 96 -1.22 2.99 2.64
C ASP A 96 -0.72 1.64 2.15
N ASP A 97 0.59 1.50 1.94
CA ASP A 97 1.19 0.23 1.50
C ASP A 97 1.02 -0.90 2.52
N GLY A 98 1.10 -0.57 3.81
CA GLY A 98 0.83 -1.53 4.88
C GLY A 98 -0.63 -2.01 4.83
N SER A 99 -1.59 -1.11 4.60
CA SER A 99 -3.02 -1.41 4.47
C SER A 99 -3.31 -2.23 3.20
N ASP A 100 -2.74 -1.85 2.06
CA ASP A 100 -2.87 -2.59 0.80
C ASP A 100 -2.39 -4.03 0.93
N LEU A 101 -1.26 -4.24 1.63
CA LEU A 101 -0.75 -5.59 1.90
C LEU A 101 -1.64 -6.39 2.86
N ILE A 102 -2.33 -5.75 3.79
CA ILE A 102 -3.33 -6.39 4.64
C ILE A 102 -4.48 -6.91 3.77
N GLN A 103 -5.05 -6.07 2.90
CA GLN A 103 -6.13 -6.46 2.00
C GLN A 103 -5.69 -7.62 1.07
N LEU A 104 -4.51 -7.49 0.46
CA LEU A 104 -3.95 -8.53 -0.39
C LEU A 104 -3.75 -9.85 0.37
N GLY A 105 -3.34 -9.79 1.63
CA GLY A 105 -3.13 -10.96 2.48
C GLY A 105 -4.44 -11.64 2.85
N VAL A 106 -5.52 -10.88 3.10
CA VAL A 106 -6.87 -11.39 3.32
C VAL A 106 -7.38 -12.09 2.07
N ASP A 107 -7.32 -11.43 0.91
CA ASP A 107 -7.77 -11.98 -0.38
C ASP A 107 -7.07 -13.30 -0.73
N LYS A 108 -5.78 -13.41 -0.41
CA LYS A 108 -4.97 -14.61 -0.63
C LYS A 108 -4.99 -15.60 0.53
N GLN A 109 -5.79 -15.37 1.57
CA GLN A 109 -5.89 -16.20 2.76
C GLN A 109 -4.53 -16.49 3.42
N GLN A 110 -3.66 -15.49 3.45
CA GLN A 110 -2.33 -15.60 4.05
C GLN A 110 -2.35 -15.43 5.56
N GLU A 111 -1.35 -15.99 6.25
CA GLU A 111 -1.18 -15.83 7.70
C GLU A 111 -0.62 -14.45 8.03
N ILE A 112 -1.51 -13.46 8.21
CA ILE A 112 -1.15 -12.06 8.47
C ILE A 112 -1.75 -11.51 9.77
N ARG A 113 -2.40 -12.38 10.57
CA ARG A 113 -3.15 -11.95 11.74
C ARG A 113 -2.33 -11.14 12.75
N ASP A 114 -1.07 -11.49 12.95
CA ASP A 114 -0.22 -10.78 13.90
C ASP A 114 0.19 -9.39 13.38
N ALA A 115 0.39 -9.25 12.07
CA ALA A 115 0.65 -7.96 11.45
C ALA A 115 -0.59 -7.05 11.49
N ILE A 116 -1.81 -7.60 11.30
CA ILE A 116 -3.06 -6.86 11.47
C ILE A 116 -3.19 -6.33 12.90
N LYS A 117 -2.90 -7.16 13.91
CA LYS A 117 -2.93 -6.72 15.32
C LYS A 117 -1.89 -5.62 15.60
N GLU A 118 -0.73 -5.70 15.00
CA GLU A 118 0.30 -4.67 15.12
C GLU A 118 -0.18 -3.34 14.52
N MET A 119 -0.80 -3.36 13.33
CA MET A 119 -1.44 -2.17 12.74
C MET A 119 -2.50 -1.59 13.68
N GLN A 120 -3.40 -2.42 14.19
CA GLN A 120 -4.45 -1.98 15.14
C GLN A 120 -3.90 -1.39 16.44
N SER A 121 -2.74 -1.83 16.89
CA SER A 121 -2.09 -1.28 18.08
C SER A 121 -1.37 0.03 17.80
N ARG A 122 -0.66 0.12 16.67
CA ARG A 122 0.24 1.24 16.39
C ARG A 122 -0.44 2.42 15.69
N ALA A 123 -1.36 2.16 14.74
CA ALA A 123 -1.98 3.22 13.97
C ALA A 123 -2.77 4.23 14.82
N PRO A 124 -3.49 3.84 15.89
CA PRO A 124 -4.13 4.81 16.78
C PRO A 124 -3.15 5.74 17.51
N GLU A 125 -1.95 5.26 17.85
CA GLU A 125 -0.90 6.10 18.46
C GLU A 125 -0.39 7.15 17.46
N PHE A 126 -0.19 6.74 16.20
CA PHE A 126 0.21 7.65 15.14
C PHE A 126 -0.86 8.70 14.85
N LEU A 127 -2.13 8.25 14.77
CA LEU A 127 -3.28 9.14 14.57
C LEU A 127 -3.40 10.18 15.65
N ALA A 128 -3.22 9.79 16.91
CA ALA A 128 -3.27 10.71 18.04
C ALA A 128 -2.20 11.81 17.91
N TYR A 129 -0.98 11.45 17.54
CA TYR A 129 0.10 12.41 17.31
C TYR A 129 -0.19 13.35 16.12
N LEU A 130 -0.67 12.82 14.98
CA LEU A 130 -0.98 13.65 13.82
C LEU A 130 -2.11 14.64 14.11
N LYS A 131 -3.15 14.22 14.83
CA LYS A 131 -4.24 15.10 15.27
C LYS A 131 -3.75 16.18 16.25
N GLU A 132 -2.88 15.84 17.21
CA GLU A 132 -2.24 16.80 18.09
C GLU A 132 -1.43 17.83 17.28
N LEU A 133 -0.69 17.36 16.28
CA LEU A 133 0.09 18.21 15.39
C LEU A 133 -0.81 19.14 14.59
N SER A 134 -1.86 18.63 13.95
CA SER A 134 -2.84 19.43 13.19
C SER A 134 -3.52 20.49 14.08
N ALA A 135 -3.76 20.20 15.35
CA ALA A 135 -4.36 21.15 16.29
C ALA A 135 -3.47 22.36 16.63
N LYS A 136 -2.18 22.38 16.24
CA LYS A 136 -1.26 23.52 16.46
C LYS A 136 -1.55 24.72 15.57
N GLY A 137 -2.53 24.62 14.68
CA GLY A 137 -3.06 25.74 13.89
C GLY A 137 -2.01 26.38 12.98
N ARG A 138 -1.82 27.73 13.08
CA ARG A 138 -0.94 28.48 12.16
C ARG A 138 0.48 27.96 12.03
N SER A 139 1.00 27.27 13.04
CA SER A 139 2.37 26.73 12.99
C SER A 139 2.54 25.54 12.05
N VAL A 140 1.43 24.98 11.59
CA VAL A 140 1.39 23.80 10.69
C VAL A 140 0.55 24.06 9.43
N GLU A 141 0.06 25.27 9.22
CA GLU A 141 -0.81 25.62 8.08
C GLU A 141 -0.21 25.22 6.73
N GLN A 142 1.09 25.40 6.57
CA GLN A 142 1.83 25.02 5.35
C GLN A 142 1.93 23.52 5.11
N PHE A 143 1.58 22.71 6.11
CA PHE A 143 1.57 21.24 6.02
C PHE A 143 0.16 20.67 6.06
N LYS A 144 -0.86 21.52 6.12
CA LYS A 144 -2.23 21.14 6.44
C LYS A 144 -2.74 20.04 5.51
N ASP A 145 -2.61 20.23 4.20
CA ASP A 145 -3.15 19.28 3.23
C ASP A 145 -2.47 17.89 3.38
N ASN A 146 -1.15 17.85 3.50
CA ASN A 146 -0.42 16.60 3.71
C ASN A 146 -0.73 15.95 5.08
N LEU A 147 -1.00 16.76 6.12
CA LEU A 147 -1.42 16.26 7.43
C LEU A 147 -2.83 15.67 7.39
N ASP A 148 -3.75 16.33 6.69
CA ASP A 148 -5.11 15.86 6.52
C ASP A 148 -5.10 14.52 5.73
N ASP A 149 -4.34 14.43 4.64
CA ASP A 149 -4.14 13.17 3.89
C ASP A 149 -3.55 12.06 4.77
N ALA A 150 -2.54 12.36 5.57
CA ALA A 150 -1.93 11.39 6.48
C ALA A 150 -2.90 10.92 7.60
N ILE A 151 -3.74 11.82 8.10
CA ILE A 151 -4.80 11.51 9.08
C ILE A 151 -5.84 10.59 8.44
N ASP A 152 -6.27 10.89 7.22
CA ASP A 152 -7.27 10.10 6.51
C ASP A 152 -6.73 8.71 6.17
N ALA A 153 -5.52 8.60 5.62
CA ALA A 153 -4.85 7.32 5.38
C ALA A 153 -4.76 6.46 6.66
N THR A 154 -4.44 7.10 7.79
CA THR A 154 -4.36 6.39 9.08
C THR A 154 -5.73 5.93 9.58
N ASN A 155 -6.78 6.75 9.43
CA ASN A 155 -8.15 6.34 9.78
C ASN A 155 -8.61 5.15 8.92
N ASP A 156 -8.32 5.18 7.63
CA ASP A 156 -8.63 4.11 6.70
C ASP A 156 -7.89 2.82 7.07
N ALA A 157 -6.59 2.88 7.34
CA ALA A 157 -5.80 1.73 7.78
C ALA A 157 -6.31 1.10 9.10
N ILE A 158 -6.77 1.92 10.05
CA ILE A 158 -7.39 1.43 11.30
C ILE A 158 -8.68 0.67 10.99
N ARG A 159 -9.53 1.21 10.12
CA ARG A 159 -10.79 0.57 9.70
C ARG A 159 -10.51 -0.73 8.97
N ASP A 160 -9.65 -0.70 7.98
CA ASP A 160 -9.31 -1.84 7.13
C ASP A 160 -8.68 -2.98 7.95
N ALA A 161 -7.79 -2.66 8.89
CA ALA A 161 -7.25 -3.64 9.83
C ALA A 161 -8.31 -4.24 10.75
N ALA A 162 -9.33 -3.46 11.18
CA ALA A 162 -10.42 -3.95 11.99
C ALA A 162 -11.33 -4.92 11.21
N ASP A 163 -11.60 -4.64 9.96
CA ASP A 163 -12.41 -5.48 9.09
C ASP A 163 -11.64 -6.75 8.68
N ALA A 164 -10.38 -6.61 8.28
CA ALA A 164 -9.49 -7.73 7.98
C ALA A 164 -9.36 -8.73 9.15
N LEU A 165 -9.34 -8.24 10.40
CA LEU A 165 -9.26 -9.11 11.57
C LEU A 165 -10.53 -9.97 11.76
N LYS A 166 -11.70 -9.46 11.37
CA LYS A 166 -12.97 -10.21 11.40
C LYS A 166 -12.98 -11.29 10.32
N GLU A 167 -12.51 -10.96 9.11
CA GLU A 167 -12.47 -11.87 7.97
C GLU A 167 -11.41 -12.97 8.15
N ASN A 168 -10.27 -12.64 8.75
CA ASN A 168 -9.17 -13.56 9.05
C ASN A 168 -9.35 -14.28 10.40
N ALA A 169 -10.58 -14.38 10.90
CA ALA A 169 -10.86 -15.09 12.14
C ALA A 169 -10.73 -16.61 11.93
N PRO A 170 -10.04 -17.35 12.84
CA PRO A 170 -10.00 -18.80 12.74
C PRO A 170 -11.41 -19.37 12.84
N PRO A 171 -11.73 -20.45 12.11
CA PRO A 171 -13.04 -21.07 12.17
C PRO A 171 -13.39 -21.47 13.61
N PRO A 172 -14.66 -21.34 14.03
CA PRO A 172 -15.08 -21.63 15.39
C PRO A 172 -14.72 -23.07 15.74
N VAL A 173 -13.96 -23.25 16.83
CA VAL A 173 -13.60 -24.57 17.33
C VAL A 173 -14.88 -25.27 17.78
N ARG A 174 -15.34 -26.27 17.03
CA ARG A 174 -16.44 -27.16 17.46
C ARG A 174 -15.98 -27.91 18.71
N ARG A 175 -16.44 -27.50 19.89
CA ARG A 175 -16.27 -28.31 21.10
C ARG A 175 -16.96 -29.63 20.86
N ARG A 176 -16.23 -30.74 20.86
CA ARG A 176 -16.84 -32.07 20.91
C ARG A 176 -17.62 -32.16 22.21
N PRO A 177 -18.91 -32.58 22.19
CA PRO A 177 -19.60 -32.89 23.43
C PRO A 177 -18.87 -34.06 24.11
N GLN A 178 -18.58 -33.90 25.40
CA GLN A 178 -18.05 -34.97 26.27
C GLN A 178 -19.13 -35.98 26.56
#